data_2174917f627a30f1c60c7b47ad040011
#
_entry.id   2174917f627a30f1c60c7b47ad040011
#
_cell.length_a   1.000
_cell.length_b   1.000
_cell.length_c   1.000
_cell.angle_alpha   90.00
_cell.angle_beta   90.00
_cell.angle_gamma   90.00
#
_symmetry.space_group_name_H-M   'P 1'
#
loop_
_entity.id
_entity.type
_entity.pdbx_description
1 polymer ?
#
loop_
_entity_poly.entity_id
_entity_poly.type
_entity_poly.pdbx_seq_one_letter_code
_entity_poly.pdbx_strand_id
1 'polypeptide(L)'
;MTGSDSSSLAGPAPEGGGGGLHGGGAAASNGVANLSVSDLSGGESRAHLTSRITSADAVPIGDADPGADHGYHGELAAILIGDEALKAKIAVLAKAVAADHDQDTPPLLICVLKGAVMFVTDFARALPIPSELEFMAVTSYGSATTSSGVVRILKDLDRDITGRRVVIVEDIIDSGLTLSWLLRNLATRGPASVDVVALLRKPEAIKVDVDVRYVGFDIPNEFVVGYGLDYGERYRDLPFVGLLGEHMYR
;
A
#
# COMPACT_ATOMS: atom_id res chain seq x y z
N MET A 1 -35.55 -53.21 -0.58
CA MET A 1 -35.00 -54.18 0.40
C MET A 1 -33.85 -53.46 1.08
N THR A 2 -34.15 -52.99 2.23
CA THR A 2 -33.65 -53.34 3.55
C THR A 2 -32.21 -52.89 3.75
N GLY A 3 -31.82 -52.08 4.68
CA GLY A 3 -32.32 -51.62 5.97
C GLY A 3 -31.10 -51.05 6.67
N SER A 4 -31.34 -49.98 7.39
CA SER A 4 -31.02 -49.71 8.80
C SER A 4 -29.67 -50.30 9.34
N ASP A 5 -28.80 -49.54 9.98
CA ASP A 5 -28.99 -49.22 11.39
C ASP A 5 -27.95 -48.22 11.93
N SER A 6 -28.42 -47.45 12.88
CA SER A 6 -27.73 -46.52 13.75
C SER A 6 -26.86 -47.18 14.80
N SER A 7 -25.76 -46.57 15.23
CA SER A 7 -25.38 -46.57 16.66
C SER A 7 -24.47 -45.42 17.04
N SER A 8 -25.02 -44.60 17.89
CA SER A 8 -24.46 -43.66 18.82
C SER A 8 -23.44 -44.33 19.77
N LEU A 9 -22.29 -43.69 20.02
CA LEU A 9 -21.56 -43.82 21.25
C LEU A 9 -20.96 -42.48 21.66
N ALA A 10 -21.55 -41.92 22.69
CA ALA A 10 -21.00 -40.85 23.51
C ALA A 10 -20.06 -41.46 24.53
N GLY A 11 -18.94 -40.82 24.80
CA GLY A 11 -18.02 -41.12 25.91
C GLY A 11 -17.28 -39.88 26.37
N PRO A 12 -16.87 -39.76 27.61
CA PRO A 12 -16.99 -38.55 28.41
C PRO A 12 -15.75 -37.66 28.42
N ALA A 13 -15.96 -36.39 28.82
CA ALA A 13 -14.92 -35.41 29.13
C ALA A 13 -14.15 -35.78 30.39
N PRO A 14 -12.87 -35.37 30.53
CA PRO A 14 -12.24 -35.19 31.79
C PRO A 14 -12.16 -33.72 32.21
N GLU A 15 -12.58 -33.50 33.45
CA GLU A 15 -12.39 -32.27 34.19
C GLU A 15 -10.96 -32.11 34.70
N GLY A 16 -10.55 -30.84 34.84
CA GLY A 16 -9.82 -30.35 35.98
C GLY A 16 -8.29 -30.36 35.95
N GLY A 17 -7.71 -29.20 36.06
CA GLY A 17 -6.33 -29.03 36.50
C GLY A 17 -5.81 -27.60 36.23
N GLY A 18 -6.04 -26.70 37.20
CA GLY A 18 -5.50 -25.36 37.19
C GLY A 18 -3.98 -25.31 37.34
N GLY A 19 -3.36 -24.28 36.79
CA GLY A 19 -1.95 -24.00 36.99
C GLY A 19 -1.65 -22.65 36.32
N GLY A 20 -1.83 -21.57 37.06
CA GLY A 20 -1.42 -20.26 36.63
C GLY A 20 0.09 -20.12 36.60
N LEU A 21 0.62 -19.52 35.56
CA LEU A 21 1.91 -18.84 35.58
C LEU A 21 1.78 -17.52 34.81
N HIS A 22 1.93 -16.45 35.57
CA HIS A 22 2.15 -15.09 35.06
C HIS A 22 3.43 -15.05 34.25
N GLY A 23 3.33 -14.62 33.02
CA GLY A 23 4.44 -14.19 32.18
C GLY A 23 4.01 -12.95 31.45
N GLY A 24 4.19 -11.78 32.06
CA GLY A 24 3.99 -10.49 31.45
C GLY A 24 5.08 -10.26 30.40
N GLY A 25 4.75 -10.49 29.14
CA GLY A 25 5.50 -9.97 28.00
C GLY A 25 4.98 -8.57 27.71
N ALA A 26 5.72 -7.55 28.13
CA ALA A 26 5.49 -6.18 27.72
C ALA A 26 5.75 -6.11 26.20
N ALA A 27 4.67 -6.05 25.40
CA ALA A 27 4.76 -5.62 24.02
C ALA A 27 5.26 -4.18 24.03
N ALA A 28 6.46 -3.97 23.51
CA ALA A 28 6.98 -2.64 23.23
C ALA A 28 6.04 -1.99 22.20
N SER A 29 5.21 -1.07 22.67
CA SER A 29 4.42 -0.21 21.80
C SER A 29 5.40 0.72 21.07
N ASN A 30 5.77 0.35 19.84
CA ASN A 30 6.49 1.24 18.95
C ASN A 30 5.64 2.50 18.76
N GLY A 31 6.26 3.65 19.11
CA GLY A 31 5.63 4.97 19.08
C GLY A 31 5.36 5.43 17.65
N VAL A 32 4.38 4.82 17.02
CA VAL A 32 3.69 5.40 15.87
C VAL A 32 2.56 6.24 16.43
N ALA A 33 2.54 7.53 16.12
CA ALA A 33 1.54 8.46 16.60
C ALA A 33 0.14 7.85 16.48
N ASN A 34 -0.51 7.63 17.63
CA ASN A 34 -1.90 7.19 17.71
C ASN A 34 -2.80 8.27 17.10
N LEU A 35 -3.12 8.14 15.82
CA LEU A 35 -4.17 8.94 15.18
C LEU A 35 -5.52 8.41 15.69
N SER A 36 -6.17 9.17 16.55
CA SER A 36 -7.49 8.82 17.05
C SER A 36 -8.53 8.95 15.93
N VAL A 37 -9.44 7.98 15.85
CA VAL A 37 -10.50 7.86 14.84
C VAL A 37 -11.58 8.96 14.96
N SER A 38 -11.46 9.89 15.92
CA SER A 38 -12.48 10.90 16.24
C SER A 38 -12.48 12.16 15.36
N ASP A 39 -11.52 12.33 14.43
CA ASP A 39 -11.33 13.62 13.73
C ASP A 39 -11.93 13.68 12.31
N LEU A 40 -12.83 12.77 11.95
CA LEU A 40 -13.35 12.67 10.58
C LEU A 40 -14.77 13.23 10.39
N SER A 41 -15.20 14.19 11.19
CA SER A 41 -16.48 14.88 10.97
C SER A 41 -16.27 16.34 10.54
N GLY A 42 -16.44 16.59 9.24
CA GLY A 42 -16.65 17.93 8.68
C GLY A 42 -15.44 18.60 8.06
N GLY A 43 -15.45 18.75 6.72
CA GLY A 43 -14.85 19.87 5.97
C GLY A 43 -13.38 20.24 6.15
N GLU A 44 -12.57 19.44 6.82
CA GLU A 44 -11.19 19.77 7.13
C GLU A 44 -10.22 19.44 5.99
N SER A 45 -9.27 20.34 5.79
CA SER A 45 -8.25 20.32 4.74
C SER A 45 -7.55 18.97 4.64
N ARG A 46 -7.46 18.42 3.40
CA ARG A 46 -6.79 17.16 3.02
C ARG A 46 -5.34 17.03 3.50
N ALA A 47 -4.74 18.09 4.01
CA ALA A 47 -3.40 18.10 4.61
C ALA A 47 -3.25 17.08 5.78
N HIS A 48 -4.34 16.66 6.41
CA HIS A 48 -4.33 15.68 7.52
C HIS A 48 -4.25 14.22 7.06
N LEU A 49 -4.42 13.92 5.76
CA LEU A 49 -4.32 12.54 5.26
C LEU A 49 -2.88 12.05 5.19
N THR A 50 -1.94 12.95 4.91
CA THR A 50 -0.53 12.60 4.71
C THR A 50 0.23 12.59 6.03
N SER A 51 0.86 11.47 6.36
CA SER A 51 1.83 11.38 7.47
C SER A 51 3.24 11.56 6.95
N ARG A 52 4.04 12.37 7.64
CA ARG A 52 5.46 12.54 7.32
C ARG A 52 6.27 11.51 8.09
N ILE A 53 7.11 10.77 7.37
CA ILE A 53 8.06 9.80 7.91
C ILE A 53 9.47 10.28 7.57
N THR A 54 10.38 10.19 8.52
CA THR A 54 11.79 10.53 8.36
C THR A 54 12.66 9.30 8.56
N SER A 55 13.92 9.36 8.15
CA SER A 55 14.88 8.27 8.40
C SER A 55 15.08 7.99 9.89
N ALA A 56 14.84 8.98 10.75
CA ALA A 56 14.93 8.82 12.21
C ALA A 56 13.76 7.97 12.79
N ASP A 57 12.66 7.84 12.06
CA ASP A 57 11.53 7.01 12.46
C ASP A 57 11.74 5.54 12.07
N ALA A 58 12.76 5.26 11.24
CA ALA A 58 13.07 3.90 10.80
C ALA A 58 13.58 3.05 11.97
N VAL A 59 13.07 1.81 12.07
CA VAL A 59 13.49 0.84 13.08
C VAL A 59 14.59 -0.05 12.48
N PRO A 60 15.83 0.00 12.99
CA PRO A 60 16.91 -0.86 12.50
C PRO A 60 16.55 -2.33 12.61
N ILE A 61 16.83 -3.11 11.59
CA ILE A 61 16.73 -4.57 11.63
C ILE A 61 17.99 -5.07 12.33
N GLY A 62 17.85 -5.43 13.62
CA GLY A 62 18.97 -5.94 14.40
C GLY A 62 19.16 -7.44 14.23
N ASP A 63 20.36 -7.93 14.60
CA ASP A 63 20.67 -9.36 14.62
C ASP A 63 19.83 -10.18 15.60
N ALA A 64 19.03 -9.49 16.44
CA ALA A 64 18.23 -10.10 17.51
C ALA A 64 16.91 -10.73 17.04
N ASP A 65 16.44 -10.39 15.84
CA ASP A 65 15.23 -10.99 15.24
C ASP A 65 15.53 -11.46 13.81
N PRO A 66 16.02 -12.69 13.64
CA PRO A 66 16.32 -13.26 12.32
C PRO A 66 15.12 -13.42 11.39
N GLY A 67 13.90 -13.25 11.91
CA GLY A 67 12.66 -13.28 11.14
C GLY A 67 12.21 -11.91 10.63
N ALA A 68 12.75 -10.83 11.18
CA ALA A 68 12.29 -9.47 10.86
C ALA A 68 12.61 -9.05 9.42
N ASP A 69 13.62 -9.64 8.79
CA ASP A 69 14.04 -9.37 7.42
C ASP A 69 13.45 -10.34 6.38
N HIS A 70 12.59 -11.25 6.79
CA HIS A 70 11.94 -12.23 5.92
C HIS A 70 12.90 -13.05 5.05
N GLY A 71 14.13 -13.29 5.52
CA GLY A 71 15.14 -14.06 4.81
C GLY A 71 16.04 -13.23 3.86
N TYR A 72 15.93 -11.91 3.88
CA TYR A 72 16.84 -11.00 3.16
C TYR A 72 18.02 -10.55 4.03
N HIS A 73 18.72 -11.52 4.61
CA HIS A 73 19.74 -11.35 5.64
C HIS A 73 20.77 -10.29 5.34
N GLY A 74 20.75 -9.19 6.11
CA GLY A 74 21.69 -8.07 5.99
C GLY A 74 21.53 -7.19 4.75
N GLU A 75 20.53 -7.45 3.89
CA GLU A 75 20.25 -6.63 2.71
C GLU A 75 19.40 -5.40 3.04
N LEU A 76 18.62 -5.47 4.13
CA LEU A 76 17.77 -4.37 4.62
C LEU A 76 18.46 -3.67 5.79
N ALA A 77 18.51 -2.34 5.73
CA ALA A 77 19.06 -1.51 6.81
C ALA A 77 18.05 -1.31 7.95
N ALA A 78 16.80 -1.05 7.61
CA ALA A 78 15.75 -0.76 8.59
C ALA A 78 14.34 -0.98 8.01
N ILE A 79 13.35 -1.09 8.89
CA ILE A 79 11.93 -0.97 8.54
C ILE A 79 11.55 0.50 8.66
N LEU A 80 11.12 1.12 7.56
CA LEU A 80 10.66 2.51 7.52
C LEU A 80 9.19 2.62 7.93
N ILE A 81 8.33 1.72 7.40
CA ILE A 81 6.90 1.70 7.71
C ILE A 81 6.48 0.24 7.90
N GLY A 82 6.07 -0.09 9.12
CA GLY A 82 5.60 -1.44 9.45
C GLY A 82 4.20 -1.75 8.91
N ASP A 83 3.88 -3.04 8.85
CA ASP A 83 2.62 -3.60 8.33
C ASP A 83 1.37 -2.95 8.96
N GLU A 84 1.33 -2.84 10.28
CA GLU A 84 0.18 -2.24 10.98
C GLU A 84 -0.04 -0.77 10.63
N ALA A 85 1.04 0.00 10.45
CA ALA A 85 0.97 1.40 10.03
C ALA A 85 0.45 1.52 8.59
N LEU A 86 0.89 0.62 7.70
CA LEU A 86 0.40 0.54 6.32
C LEU A 86 -1.10 0.27 6.30
N LYS A 87 -1.57 -0.76 7.00
CA LYS A 87 -3.00 -1.13 7.08
C LYS A 87 -3.86 -0.01 7.63
N ALA A 88 -3.42 0.64 8.72
CA ALA A 88 -4.12 1.77 9.31
C ALA A 88 -4.25 2.94 8.32
N LYS A 89 -3.17 3.28 7.61
CA LYS A 89 -3.16 4.35 6.61
C LYS A 89 -4.06 4.03 5.42
N ILE A 90 -4.02 2.80 4.93
CA ILE A 90 -4.88 2.33 3.84
C ILE A 90 -6.36 2.50 4.19
N ALA A 91 -6.74 2.14 5.43
CA ALA A 91 -8.11 2.32 5.89
C ALA A 91 -8.53 3.81 5.92
N VAL A 92 -7.62 4.72 6.27
CA VAL A 92 -7.87 6.18 6.23
C VAL A 92 -8.04 6.65 4.80
N LEU A 93 -7.14 6.26 3.89
CA LEU A 93 -7.22 6.63 2.47
C LEU A 93 -8.50 6.10 1.82
N ALA A 94 -8.87 4.86 2.09
CA ALA A 94 -10.08 4.25 1.56
C ALA A 94 -11.36 4.99 2.00
N LYS A 95 -11.44 5.40 3.26
CA LYS A 95 -12.55 6.24 3.75
C LYS A 95 -12.59 7.60 3.08
N ALA A 96 -11.43 8.25 2.87
CA ALA A 96 -11.35 9.54 2.22
C ALA A 96 -11.79 9.47 0.75
N VAL A 97 -11.35 8.44 0.02
CA VAL A 97 -11.79 8.20 -1.36
C VAL A 97 -13.29 7.93 -1.40
N ALA A 98 -13.81 7.08 -0.50
CA ALA A 98 -15.24 6.77 -0.47
C ALA A 98 -16.12 7.99 -0.17
N ALA A 99 -15.63 8.95 0.63
CA ALA A 99 -16.38 10.17 0.94
C ALA A 99 -16.55 11.10 -0.28
N ASP A 100 -15.67 10.99 -1.26
CA ASP A 100 -15.68 11.80 -2.49
C ASP A 100 -16.34 11.08 -3.69
N HIS A 101 -16.79 9.84 -3.50
CA HIS A 101 -17.41 9.01 -4.55
C HIS A 101 -18.81 8.53 -4.14
N ASP A 102 -19.67 8.38 -5.14
CA ASP A 102 -21.03 7.90 -4.97
C ASP A 102 -21.07 6.36 -5.08
N GLN A 103 -21.94 5.72 -4.28
CA GLN A 103 -22.17 4.27 -4.35
C GLN A 103 -22.87 3.86 -5.65
N ASP A 104 -23.67 4.76 -6.23
CA ASP A 104 -24.41 4.49 -7.47
C ASP A 104 -23.52 4.55 -8.72
N THR A 105 -22.37 5.22 -8.61
CA THR A 105 -21.36 5.31 -9.67
C THR A 105 -19.99 4.88 -9.15
N PRO A 106 -19.76 3.55 -8.99
CA PRO A 106 -18.55 3.04 -8.39
C PRO A 106 -17.30 3.48 -9.16
N PRO A 107 -16.24 3.90 -8.45
CA PRO A 107 -14.99 4.29 -9.10
C PRO A 107 -14.32 3.08 -9.78
N LEU A 108 -13.68 3.35 -10.90
CA LEU A 108 -12.75 2.42 -11.54
C LEU A 108 -11.35 2.66 -10.97
N LEU A 109 -10.85 1.71 -10.20
CA LEU A 109 -9.51 1.71 -9.67
C LEU A 109 -8.54 1.20 -10.74
N ILE A 110 -7.60 2.02 -11.17
CA ILE A 110 -6.56 1.62 -12.12
C ILE A 110 -5.26 1.41 -11.35
N CYS A 111 -4.83 0.16 -11.24
CA CYS A 111 -3.55 -0.22 -10.65
C CYS A 111 -2.45 -0.15 -11.69
N VAL A 112 -1.36 0.56 -11.38
CA VAL A 112 -0.15 0.56 -12.22
C VAL A 112 0.78 -0.56 -11.75
N LEU A 113 0.92 -1.58 -12.59
CA LEU A 113 1.73 -2.77 -12.31
C LEU A 113 3.23 -2.46 -12.47
N LYS A 114 4.10 -3.14 -11.69
CA LYS A 114 3.80 -4.20 -10.70
C LYS A 114 3.73 -3.66 -9.26
N GLY A 115 4.38 -2.51 -8.97
CA GLY A 115 4.61 -2.01 -7.61
C GLY A 115 3.33 -1.83 -6.80
N ALA A 116 2.30 -1.25 -7.41
CA ALA A 116 1.04 -0.97 -6.71
C ALA A 116 0.15 -2.19 -6.42
N VAL A 117 0.55 -3.42 -6.81
CA VAL A 117 -0.33 -4.61 -6.71
C VAL A 117 -0.73 -4.92 -5.28
N MET A 118 0.18 -4.81 -4.31
CA MET A 118 -0.12 -5.06 -2.89
C MET A 118 -1.04 -3.97 -2.34
N PHE A 119 -0.71 -2.73 -2.64
CA PHE A 119 -1.51 -1.59 -2.20
C PHE A 119 -2.94 -1.63 -2.75
N VAL A 120 -3.13 -1.82 -4.06
CA VAL A 120 -4.49 -1.86 -4.64
C VAL A 120 -5.34 -2.97 -4.05
N THR A 121 -4.73 -4.12 -3.74
CA THR A 121 -5.44 -5.28 -3.19
C THR A 121 -6.00 -4.98 -1.81
N ASP A 122 -5.19 -4.40 -0.93
CA ASP A 122 -5.62 -4.06 0.42
C ASP A 122 -6.52 -2.81 0.42
N PHE A 123 -6.23 -1.83 -0.45
CA PHE A 123 -7.06 -0.64 -0.63
C PHE A 123 -8.49 -0.99 -1.09
N ALA A 124 -8.62 -1.84 -2.11
CA ALA A 124 -9.94 -2.25 -2.62
C ALA A 124 -10.76 -3.00 -1.57
N ARG A 125 -10.11 -3.83 -0.72
CA ARG A 125 -10.78 -4.50 0.41
C ARG A 125 -11.19 -3.53 1.52
N ALA A 126 -10.40 -2.49 1.75
CA ALA A 126 -10.68 -1.47 2.76
C ALA A 126 -11.71 -0.43 2.30
N LEU A 127 -11.95 -0.32 1.00
CA LEU A 127 -12.88 0.66 0.43
C LEU A 127 -14.33 0.28 0.81
N PRO A 128 -15.07 1.14 1.54
CA PRO A 128 -16.40 0.82 2.04
C PRO A 128 -17.52 1.03 0.99
N ILE A 129 -17.18 1.21 -0.28
CA ILE A 129 -18.11 1.33 -1.40
C ILE A 129 -17.71 0.34 -2.51
N PRO A 130 -18.65 -0.08 -3.39
CA PRO A 130 -18.32 -0.88 -4.56
C PRO A 130 -17.24 -0.20 -5.43
N SER A 131 -16.39 -0.99 -6.05
CA SER A 131 -15.39 -0.51 -7.00
C SER A 131 -15.12 -1.57 -8.07
N GLU A 132 -14.61 -1.13 -9.21
CA GLU A 132 -14.12 -2.02 -10.26
C GLU A 132 -12.60 -1.90 -10.33
N LEU A 133 -11.93 -2.99 -10.71
CA LEU A 133 -10.46 -3.02 -10.82
C LEU A 133 -10.06 -3.16 -12.28
N GLU A 134 -9.04 -2.39 -12.68
CA GLU A 134 -8.37 -2.48 -13.95
C GLU A 134 -6.87 -2.32 -13.76
N PHE A 135 -6.08 -2.86 -14.69
CA PHE A 135 -4.63 -2.88 -14.56
C PHE A 135 -3.96 -2.31 -15.80
N MET A 136 -2.96 -1.47 -15.56
CA MET A 136 -2.04 -0.99 -16.60
C MET A 136 -0.61 -1.41 -16.25
N ALA A 137 0.20 -1.62 -17.27
CA ALA A 137 1.64 -1.75 -17.08
C ALA A 137 2.34 -0.73 -17.98
N VAL A 138 3.20 0.06 -17.38
CA VAL A 138 4.01 1.04 -18.08
C VAL A 138 5.49 0.84 -17.76
N THR A 139 6.35 1.23 -18.66
CA THR A 139 7.79 1.28 -18.42
C THR A 139 8.33 2.65 -18.84
N SER A 140 9.20 3.22 -18.02
CA SER A 140 9.93 4.42 -18.37
C SER A 140 11.25 4.05 -19.04
N TYR A 141 11.56 4.70 -20.16
CA TYR A 141 12.88 4.56 -20.80
C TYR A 141 13.89 5.42 -20.07
N GLY A 142 14.96 4.80 -19.59
CA GLY A 142 16.11 5.43 -18.91
C GLY A 142 16.83 4.42 -18.02
N SER A 143 18.12 4.64 -17.76
CA SER A 143 18.83 3.90 -16.71
C SER A 143 18.21 4.23 -15.35
N ALA A 144 18.40 3.37 -14.35
CA ALA A 144 17.84 3.47 -13.00
C ALA A 144 18.03 4.85 -12.32
N THR A 145 18.92 5.71 -12.86
CA THR A 145 19.28 7.03 -12.32
C THR A 145 18.82 8.22 -13.17
N THR A 146 18.37 8.01 -14.43
CA THR A 146 17.94 9.10 -15.33
C THR A 146 16.74 8.66 -16.16
N SER A 147 15.54 9.02 -15.71
CA SER A 147 14.32 8.84 -16.50
C SER A 147 14.29 9.89 -17.62
N SER A 148 14.22 9.45 -18.88
CA SER A 148 14.11 10.33 -20.06
C SER A 148 12.72 10.93 -20.23
N GLY A 149 11.77 10.59 -19.37
CA GLY A 149 10.37 11.01 -19.51
C GLY A 149 9.57 10.30 -20.61
N VAL A 150 10.20 9.40 -21.36
CA VAL A 150 9.49 8.58 -22.37
C VAL A 150 8.88 7.38 -21.66
N VAL A 151 7.55 7.30 -21.67
CA VAL A 151 6.78 6.20 -21.09
C VAL A 151 6.19 5.36 -22.21
N ARG A 152 6.30 4.05 -22.09
CA ARG A 152 5.68 3.07 -23.00
C ARG A 152 4.66 2.24 -22.23
N ILE A 153 3.47 2.08 -22.80
CA ILE A 153 2.46 1.16 -22.30
C ILE A 153 2.84 -0.25 -22.72
N LEU A 154 2.96 -1.16 -21.75
CA LEU A 154 3.19 -2.60 -21.96
C LEU A 154 1.86 -3.38 -21.93
N LYS A 155 0.94 -3.01 -21.02
CA LYS A 155 -0.45 -3.46 -20.97
C LYS A 155 -1.34 -2.25 -20.84
N ASP A 156 -2.29 -2.12 -21.74
CA ASP A 156 -3.32 -1.08 -21.68
C ASP A 156 -4.58 -1.59 -20.97
N LEU A 157 -5.50 -0.68 -20.71
CA LEU A 157 -6.82 -0.99 -20.16
C LEU A 157 -7.58 -1.89 -21.16
N ASP A 158 -8.31 -2.85 -20.61
CA ASP A 158 -9.16 -3.76 -21.41
C ASP A 158 -10.56 -3.15 -21.67
N ARG A 159 -10.87 -2.02 -20.99
CA ARG A 159 -12.19 -1.36 -21.04
C ARG A 159 -12.11 0.09 -21.50
N ASP A 160 -13.21 0.58 -22.06
CA ASP A 160 -13.45 1.99 -22.27
C ASP A 160 -13.72 2.68 -20.93
N ILE A 161 -13.06 3.83 -20.73
CA ILE A 161 -13.20 4.63 -19.50
C ILE A 161 -13.98 5.93 -19.75
N THR A 162 -14.56 6.12 -20.92
CA THR A 162 -15.35 7.31 -21.26
C THR A 162 -16.47 7.50 -20.25
N GLY A 163 -16.55 8.69 -19.64
CA GLY A 163 -17.54 9.03 -18.64
C GLY A 163 -17.39 8.34 -17.27
N ARG A 164 -16.35 7.52 -17.06
CA ARG A 164 -16.11 6.83 -15.78
C ARG A 164 -15.37 7.76 -14.81
N ARG A 165 -15.64 7.57 -13.53
CA ARG A 165 -14.81 8.12 -12.45
C ARG A 165 -13.63 7.19 -12.21
N VAL A 166 -12.42 7.66 -12.45
CA VAL A 166 -11.19 6.89 -12.37
C VAL A 166 -10.40 7.30 -11.14
N VAL A 167 -9.86 6.32 -10.43
CA VAL A 167 -8.87 6.52 -9.36
C VAL A 167 -7.63 5.71 -9.71
N ILE A 168 -6.53 6.39 -10.02
CA ILE A 168 -5.23 5.74 -10.20
C ILE A 168 -4.70 5.37 -8.81
N VAL A 169 -4.29 4.11 -8.66
CA VAL A 169 -3.68 3.57 -7.44
C VAL A 169 -2.20 3.33 -7.70
N GLU A 170 -1.35 4.14 -7.04
CA GLU A 170 0.11 4.11 -7.16
C GLU A 170 0.76 3.71 -5.84
N ASP A 171 1.83 2.95 -5.91
CA ASP A 171 2.66 2.60 -4.77
C ASP A 171 3.49 3.80 -4.28
N ILE A 172 4.20 4.47 -5.20
CA ILE A 172 5.10 5.57 -4.87
C ILE A 172 5.15 6.64 -5.95
N ILE A 173 5.11 7.89 -5.51
CA ILE A 173 5.44 9.05 -6.34
C ILE A 173 6.87 9.46 -6.04
N ASP A 174 7.76 9.20 -6.99
CA ASP A 174 9.16 9.62 -6.97
C ASP A 174 9.31 10.93 -7.76
N SER A 175 9.75 10.90 -9.01
CA SER A 175 9.94 12.11 -9.83
C SER A 175 8.64 12.76 -10.33
N GLY A 176 7.51 12.06 -10.30
CA GLY A 176 6.23 12.49 -10.86
C GLY A 176 6.11 12.39 -12.38
N LEU A 177 7.21 12.09 -13.12
CA LEU A 177 7.22 12.06 -14.58
C LEU A 177 6.26 11.02 -15.18
N THR A 178 6.30 9.79 -14.67
CA THR A 178 5.45 8.69 -15.14
C THR A 178 3.98 9.00 -14.86
N LEU A 179 3.68 9.45 -13.65
CA LEU A 179 2.31 9.78 -13.25
C LEU A 179 1.75 10.96 -14.06
N SER A 180 2.54 12.02 -14.27
CA SER A 180 2.15 13.16 -15.11
C SER A 180 1.83 12.73 -16.55
N TRP A 181 2.62 11.82 -17.12
CA TRP A 181 2.36 11.27 -18.45
C TRP A 181 1.08 10.44 -18.45
N LEU A 182 0.90 9.59 -17.45
CA LEU A 182 -0.26 8.70 -17.31
C LEU A 182 -1.56 9.50 -17.20
N LEU A 183 -1.59 10.53 -16.36
CA LEU A 183 -2.74 11.43 -16.22
C LEU A 183 -3.14 12.07 -17.55
N ARG A 184 -2.16 12.59 -18.30
CA ARG A 184 -2.43 13.16 -19.62
C ARG A 184 -2.97 12.10 -20.59
N ASN A 185 -2.40 10.91 -20.60
CA ASN A 185 -2.85 9.82 -21.47
C ASN A 185 -4.30 9.41 -21.15
N LEU A 186 -4.63 9.19 -19.88
CA LEU A 186 -5.97 8.80 -19.48
C LEU A 186 -6.99 9.91 -19.71
N ALA A 187 -6.62 11.18 -19.52
CA ALA A 187 -7.51 12.31 -19.79
C ALA A 187 -7.98 12.37 -21.26
N THR A 188 -7.14 11.93 -22.21
CA THR A 188 -7.53 11.88 -23.65
C THR A 188 -8.63 10.85 -23.96
N ARG A 189 -8.90 9.94 -23.03
CA ARG A 189 -9.91 8.88 -23.17
C ARG A 189 -11.29 9.28 -22.64
N GLY A 190 -11.49 10.56 -22.24
CA GLY A 190 -12.78 11.13 -21.85
C GLY A 190 -13.39 10.60 -20.56
N PRO A 191 -12.62 10.29 -19.49
CA PRO A 191 -13.20 9.96 -18.19
C PRO A 191 -13.96 11.16 -17.62
N ALA A 192 -14.93 10.92 -16.72
CA ALA A 192 -15.63 11.98 -16.01
C ALA A 192 -14.71 12.68 -15.00
N SER A 193 -13.82 11.93 -14.37
CA SER A 193 -12.76 12.43 -13.49
C SER A 193 -11.60 11.44 -13.43
N VAL A 194 -10.41 11.95 -13.12
CA VAL A 194 -9.23 11.15 -12.79
C VAL A 194 -8.64 11.69 -11.51
N ASP A 195 -8.74 10.93 -10.44
CA ASP A 195 -8.09 11.18 -9.16
C ASP A 195 -6.90 10.23 -8.97
N VAL A 196 -6.00 10.55 -8.05
CA VAL A 196 -4.85 9.70 -7.71
C VAL A 196 -4.85 9.44 -6.21
N VAL A 197 -4.65 8.16 -5.84
CA VAL A 197 -4.29 7.75 -4.50
C VAL A 197 -2.91 7.10 -4.55
N ALA A 198 -1.95 7.67 -3.81
CA ALA A 198 -0.60 7.16 -3.68
C ALA A 198 -0.31 6.75 -2.24
N LEU A 199 0.28 5.57 -2.05
CA LEU A 199 0.67 5.13 -0.72
C LEU A 199 1.85 5.95 -0.20
N LEU A 200 2.87 6.13 -1.05
CA LEU A 200 4.11 6.82 -0.71
C LEU A 200 4.37 8.00 -1.66
N ARG A 201 5.02 9.05 -1.14
CA ARG A 201 5.55 10.15 -1.94
C ARG A 201 6.91 10.58 -1.40
N LYS A 202 7.86 10.86 -2.31
CA LYS A 202 9.16 11.46 -2.00
C LYS A 202 9.16 12.94 -2.38
N PRO A 203 8.82 13.87 -1.49
CA PRO A 203 8.71 15.29 -1.85
C PRO A 203 9.99 15.88 -2.43
N GLU A 204 11.15 15.41 -1.94
CA GLU A 204 12.47 15.89 -2.38
C GLU A 204 12.88 15.38 -3.77
N ALA A 205 12.26 14.29 -4.26
CA ALA A 205 12.55 13.70 -5.56
C ALA A 205 11.69 14.25 -6.69
N ILE A 206 10.63 15.00 -6.37
CA ILE A 206 9.67 15.50 -7.35
C ILE A 206 10.34 16.48 -8.32
N LYS A 207 10.23 16.17 -9.61
CA LYS A 207 10.69 17.00 -10.72
C LYS A 207 9.54 17.66 -11.47
N VAL A 208 8.37 17.03 -11.47
CA VAL A 208 7.15 17.52 -12.08
C VAL A 208 6.06 17.51 -11.03
N ASP A 209 5.51 18.66 -10.76
CA ASP A 209 4.38 18.80 -9.84
C ASP A 209 3.14 18.12 -10.45
N VAL A 210 2.53 17.24 -9.67
CA VAL A 210 1.32 16.52 -10.04
C VAL A 210 0.32 16.70 -8.91
N ASP A 211 -0.87 17.14 -9.25
CA ASP A 211 -1.97 17.24 -8.28
C ASP A 211 -2.39 15.82 -7.87
N VAL A 212 -1.98 15.42 -6.66
CA VAL A 212 -2.30 14.12 -6.09
C VAL A 212 -3.25 14.31 -4.92
N ARG A 213 -4.46 13.84 -5.12
CA ARG A 213 -5.55 14.10 -4.18
C ARG A 213 -5.39 13.40 -2.83
N TYR A 214 -4.89 12.17 -2.84
CA TYR A 214 -4.74 11.36 -1.64
C TYR A 214 -3.33 10.78 -1.54
N VAL A 215 -2.60 11.16 -0.49
CA VAL A 215 -1.24 10.69 -0.22
C VAL A 215 -1.19 10.08 1.17
N GLY A 216 -0.68 8.85 1.29
CA GLY A 216 -0.55 8.16 2.56
C GLY A 216 0.61 8.69 3.40
N PHE A 217 1.82 8.58 2.86
CA PHE A 217 3.03 8.96 3.58
C PHE A 217 3.96 9.79 2.69
N ASP A 218 4.51 10.87 3.25
CA ASP A 218 5.70 11.53 2.72
C ASP A 218 6.92 10.85 3.35
N ILE A 219 7.82 10.33 2.54
CA ILE A 219 9.01 9.60 2.96
C ILE A 219 10.29 10.30 2.50
N PRO A 220 11.45 10.02 3.14
CA PRO A 220 12.73 10.57 2.72
C PRO A 220 13.14 10.06 1.34
N ASN A 221 14.08 10.76 0.69
CA ASN A 221 14.60 10.37 -0.61
C ASN A 221 15.67 9.27 -0.51
N GLU A 222 15.27 8.14 0.09
CA GLU A 222 16.09 6.94 0.24
C GLU A 222 15.56 5.80 -0.64
N PHE A 223 16.38 4.74 -0.81
CA PHE A 223 15.96 3.59 -1.60
C PHE A 223 15.08 2.67 -0.75
N VAL A 224 13.80 2.61 -1.09
CA VAL A 224 12.81 1.81 -0.37
C VAL A 224 12.39 0.59 -1.19
N VAL A 225 12.13 -0.51 -0.48
CA VAL A 225 11.65 -1.78 -1.04
C VAL A 225 10.55 -2.35 -0.14
N GLY A 226 9.84 -3.34 -0.64
CA GLY A 226 8.77 -4.00 0.11
C GLY A 226 7.39 -3.44 -0.19
N TYR A 227 6.38 -4.19 0.21
CA TYR A 227 4.96 -3.90 -0.03
C TYR A 227 4.65 -3.60 -1.52
N GLY A 228 5.24 -4.41 -2.41
CA GLY A 228 5.15 -4.27 -3.86
C GLY A 228 6.35 -3.61 -4.53
N LEU A 229 7.08 -2.75 -3.81
CA LEU A 229 8.30 -2.11 -4.30
C LEU A 229 9.45 -3.10 -4.40
N ASP A 230 10.30 -2.95 -5.41
CA ASP A 230 11.39 -3.88 -5.68
C ASP A 230 12.76 -3.26 -5.88
N TYR A 231 13.76 -4.14 -5.78
CA TYR A 231 15.07 -3.97 -6.38
C TYR A 231 15.46 -5.25 -7.10
N GLY A 232 15.58 -5.19 -8.44
CA GLY A 232 15.88 -6.36 -9.26
C GLY A 232 14.82 -7.46 -9.19
N GLU A 233 13.54 -7.12 -9.13
CA GLU A 233 12.39 -8.02 -8.99
C GLU A 233 12.31 -8.78 -7.66
N ARG A 234 13.10 -8.38 -6.65
CA ARG A 234 13.09 -8.94 -5.29
C ARG A 234 12.40 -7.98 -4.32
N TYR A 235 12.05 -8.45 -3.12
CA TYR A 235 11.50 -7.72 -1.98
C TYR A 235 10.01 -7.32 -2.08
N ARG A 236 9.33 -7.51 -3.20
CA ARG A 236 7.91 -7.12 -3.33
C ARG A 236 6.99 -7.81 -2.32
N ASP A 237 7.40 -8.98 -1.85
CA ASP A 237 6.68 -9.86 -0.93
C ASP A 237 6.76 -9.42 0.54
N LEU A 238 7.64 -8.48 0.89
CA LEU A 238 7.74 -7.98 2.25
C LEU A 238 6.43 -7.29 2.67
N PRO A 239 5.92 -7.56 3.90
CA PRO A 239 4.66 -6.95 4.37
C PRO A 239 4.82 -5.51 4.87
N PHE A 240 6.01 -4.95 4.79
CA PHE A 240 6.39 -3.62 5.24
C PHE A 240 7.16 -2.87 4.15
N VAL A 241 7.40 -1.57 4.37
CA VAL A 241 8.34 -0.78 3.56
C VAL A 241 9.66 -0.68 4.32
N GLY A 242 10.72 -1.20 3.72
CA GLY A 242 12.08 -1.20 4.27
C GLY A 242 13.03 -0.29 3.51
N LEU A 243 14.09 0.13 4.18
CA LEU A 243 15.25 0.78 3.58
C LEU A 243 16.23 -0.28 3.09
N LEU A 244 16.57 -0.24 1.80
CA LEU A 244 17.60 -1.13 1.24
C LEU A 244 18.98 -0.67 1.71
N GLY A 245 19.83 -1.61 2.10
CA GLY A 245 21.21 -1.32 2.51
C GLY A 245 21.99 -0.68 1.36
N GLU A 246 22.76 0.38 1.64
CA GLU A 246 23.53 1.12 0.61
C GLU A 246 24.48 0.22 -0.20
N HIS A 247 25.04 -0.81 0.44
CA HIS A 247 25.92 -1.79 -0.19
C HIS A 247 25.25 -2.62 -1.29
N MET A 248 23.92 -2.58 -1.39
CA MET A 248 23.16 -3.31 -2.41
C MET A 248 23.05 -2.55 -3.74
N TYR A 249 23.20 -1.21 -3.74
CA TYR A 249 22.93 -0.39 -4.93
C TYR A 249 24.00 0.70 -5.20
N ARG A 250 25.07 0.78 -4.35
CA ARG A 250 26.24 1.67 -4.55
C ARG A 250 27.49 0.92 -4.94
#